data_022775a28d36f2cbc3cb92e10a314b8d
#
_entry.id   022775a28d36f2cbc3cb92e10a314b8d
#
_cell.length_a   1.000
_cell.length_b   1.000
_cell.length_c   1.000
_cell.angle_alpha   90.00
_cell.angle_beta   90.00
_cell.angle_gamma   90.00
#
_symmetry.space_group_name_H-M   'P 1'
#
loop_
_entity.id
_entity.type
_entity.pdbx_description
1 polymer ?
#
loop_
_entity_poly.entity_id
_entity_poly.type
_entity_poly.pdbx_seq_one_letter_code
_entity_poly.pdbx_strand_id
1 'polypeptide(L)'
;KMILMPELAEIGLSDIQYNATNGFVTARLPRNSEKEFPTIGFIAHMDTADFEAANVNPLIWEHYAGNDLILDAEAQVMLSPKDFPALKNYIGQTLITTDGKTLLGADDKAGIAEIITALEAIKAADDIEHGDIKVAFGPDEEIGRGADLFDVAGFGCDFAYTMDGGPLGELEYESFNAAQAIVTIRGKNVHPGTAKDTMV
;
A
#
# COMPACT_ATOMS: atom_id res chain seq x y z
N LYS A 1 -1.27 -14.05 5.71
CA LYS A 1 -0.36 -15.22 5.88
C LYS A 1 -0.73 -16.41 5.00
N MET A 2 -2.00 -16.70 4.81
CA MET A 2 -2.46 -17.89 4.06
C MET A 2 -2.11 -17.86 2.56
N ILE A 3 -1.89 -16.69 1.99
CA ILE A 3 -1.48 -16.49 0.60
C ILE A 3 0.02 -16.23 0.55
N LEU A 4 0.48 -15.18 1.19
CA LEU A 4 1.88 -14.73 1.11
C LEU A 4 2.91 -15.78 1.52
N MET A 5 2.72 -16.47 2.65
CA MET A 5 3.74 -17.43 3.10
C MET A 5 3.96 -18.59 2.11
N PRO A 6 2.92 -19.22 1.52
CA PRO A 6 3.12 -20.21 0.47
C PRO A 6 3.80 -19.66 -0.77
N GLU A 7 3.43 -18.45 -1.21
CA GLU A 7 4.01 -17.80 -2.39
C GLU A 7 5.50 -17.48 -2.20
N LEU A 8 5.87 -16.92 -1.04
CA LEU A 8 7.27 -16.68 -0.68
C LEU A 8 8.08 -17.99 -0.61
N ALA A 9 7.47 -19.07 -0.16
CA ALA A 9 8.11 -20.39 -0.12
C ALA A 9 8.29 -20.97 -1.54
N GLU A 10 7.35 -20.76 -2.43
CA GLU A 10 7.42 -21.19 -3.84
C GLU A 10 8.55 -20.48 -4.60
N ILE A 11 8.72 -19.19 -4.36
CA ILE A 11 9.87 -18.41 -4.88
C ILE A 11 11.20 -18.94 -4.31
N GLY A 12 11.18 -19.57 -3.13
CA GLY A 12 12.34 -20.16 -2.48
C GLY A 12 13.02 -19.21 -1.48
N LEU A 13 12.25 -18.34 -0.84
CA LEU A 13 12.72 -17.57 0.30
C LEU A 13 12.89 -18.46 1.53
N SER A 14 13.76 -18.03 2.43
CA SER A 14 14.01 -18.65 3.75
C SER A 14 13.45 -17.77 4.88
N ASP A 15 13.48 -18.30 6.10
CA ASP A 15 13.10 -17.62 7.33
C ASP A 15 11.69 -16.99 7.27
N ILE A 16 10.78 -17.68 6.57
CA ILE A 16 9.39 -17.24 6.41
C ILE A 16 8.67 -17.37 7.74
N GLN A 17 8.25 -16.26 8.31
CA GLN A 17 7.63 -16.21 9.62
C GLN A 17 6.36 -15.34 9.61
N TYR A 18 5.43 -15.70 10.46
CA TYR A 18 4.28 -14.86 10.82
C TYR A 18 4.35 -14.55 12.31
N ASN A 19 4.45 -13.28 12.64
CA ASN A 19 4.41 -12.82 14.02
C ASN A 19 2.97 -12.51 14.43
N ALA A 20 2.40 -13.36 15.28
CA ALA A 20 1.01 -13.20 15.72
C ALA A 20 0.78 -11.98 16.63
N THR A 21 1.83 -11.38 17.19
CA THR A 21 1.72 -10.20 18.06
C THR A 21 1.50 -8.93 17.27
N ASN A 22 2.19 -8.79 16.13
CA ASN A 22 2.14 -7.59 15.30
C ASN A 22 1.52 -7.82 13.91
N GLY A 23 1.20 -9.07 13.56
CA GLY A 23 0.56 -9.41 12.28
C GLY A 23 1.49 -9.44 11.07
N PHE A 24 2.78 -9.15 11.23
CA PHE A 24 3.72 -9.14 10.11
C PHE A 24 4.05 -10.54 9.61
N VAL A 25 4.14 -10.65 8.28
CA VAL A 25 4.81 -11.75 7.59
C VAL A 25 6.19 -11.25 7.17
N THR A 26 7.24 -11.96 7.53
CA THR A 26 8.62 -11.64 7.14
C THR A 26 9.28 -12.82 6.45
N ALA A 27 10.22 -12.54 5.56
CA ALA A 27 11.01 -13.57 4.89
C ALA A 27 12.36 -12.99 4.41
N ARG A 28 13.24 -13.87 3.97
CA ARG A 28 14.56 -13.50 3.46
C ARG A 28 14.87 -14.26 2.17
N LEU A 29 15.31 -13.55 1.14
CA LEU A 29 16.02 -14.10 0.02
C LEU A 29 17.51 -14.14 0.39
N PRO A 30 18.11 -15.33 0.59
CA PRO A 30 19.51 -15.43 0.96
C PRO A 30 20.43 -14.86 -0.10
N ARG A 31 21.52 -14.25 0.34
CA ARG A 31 22.59 -13.78 -0.54
C ARG A 31 23.05 -14.88 -1.51
N ASN A 32 23.45 -14.51 -2.69
CA ASN A 32 23.98 -15.41 -3.71
C ASN A 32 25.44 -15.14 -4.06
N SER A 33 26.12 -14.23 -3.36
CA SER A 33 27.49 -13.82 -3.63
C SER A 33 28.32 -13.77 -2.35
N GLU A 34 29.63 -14.05 -2.48
CA GLU A 34 30.61 -13.89 -1.40
C GLU A 34 31.10 -12.45 -1.24
N LYS A 35 30.73 -11.55 -2.15
CA LYS A 35 31.03 -10.12 -2.04
C LYS A 35 30.26 -9.51 -0.87
N GLU A 36 30.82 -8.47 -0.30
CA GLU A 36 30.12 -7.69 0.71
C GLU A 36 29.09 -6.77 0.06
N PHE A 37 27.82 -7.10 0.30
CA PHE A 37 26.67 -6.30 -0.07
C PHE A 37 25.90 -5.93 1.20
N PRO A 38 25.25 -4.77 1.24
CA PRO A 38 24.32 -4.46 2.34
C PRO A 38 23.14 -5.43 2.36
N THR A 39 22.59 -5.65 3.54
CA THR A 39 21.28 -6.27 3.70
C THR A 39 20.21 -5.21 3.47
N ILE A 40 19.39 -5.39 2.45
CA ILE A 40 18.31 -4.45 2.12
C ILE A 40 16.95 -5.04 2.47
N GLY A 41 16.04 -4.16 2.86
CA GLY A 41 14.65 -4.52 3.17
C GLY A 41 13.66 -3.90 2.21
N PHE A 42 12.55 -4.62 1.95
CA PHE A 42 11.37 -4.08 1.28
C PHE A 42 10.15 -4.34 2.15
N ILE A 43 9.32 -3.32 2.29
CA ILE A 43 8.15 -3.34 3.18
C ILE A 43 6.94 -2.85 2.39
N ALA A 44 5.80 -3.50 2.60
CA ALA A 44 4.51 -3.08 2.08
C ALA A 44 3.41 -3.44 3.07
N HIS A 45 2.28 -2.70 3.05
CA HIS A 45 1.18 -3.01 3.94
C HIS A 45 0.06 -3.82 3.26
N MET A 46 -0.68 -4.55 4.08
CA MET A 46 -1.71 -5.49 3.62
C MET A 46 -3.13 -4.95 3.78
N ASP A 47 -3.32 -4.02 4.69
CA ASP A 47 -4.62 -3.42 4.97
C ASP A 47 -5.02 -2.39 3.91
N THR A 48 -6.24 -1.97 3.96
CA THR A 48 -6.82 -0.89 3.14
C THR A 48 -7.50 0.10 4.08
N ALA A 49 -7.60 1.34 3.63
CA ALA A 49 -8.31 2.40 4.34
C ALA A 49 -9.74 1.98 4.72
N ASP A 50 -10.29 2.59 5.77
CA ASP A 50 -11.61 2.27 6.35
C ASP A 50 -12.77 2.72 5.43
N PHE A 51 -12.84 2.10 4.25
CA PHE A 51 -13.92 2.24 3.28
C PHE A 51 -14.36 0.85 2.81
N GLU A 52 -15.45 0.78 2.01
CA GLU A 52 -15.86 -0.49 1.43
C GLU A 52 -14.73 -1.09 0.56
N ALA A 53 -14.24 -2.24 0.95
CA ALA A 53 -13.14 -2.94 0.28
C ALA A 53 -13.41 -4.46 0.12
N ALA A 54 -14.67 -4.88 0.33
CA ALA A 54 -15.07 -6.27 0.15
C ALA A 54 -15.61 -6.51 -1.27
N ASN A 55 -15.36 -7.69 -1.80
CA ASN A 55 -15.84 -8.11 -3.13
C ASN A 55 -15.37 -7.15 -4.25
N VAL A 56 -14.13 -6.74 -4.21
CA VAL A 56 -13.53 -5.86 -5.23
C VAL A 56 -13.67 -6.49 -6.61
N ASN A 57 -14.19 -5.71 -7.56
CA ASN A 57 -14.37 -6.11 -8.96
C ASN A 57 -13.51 -5.21 -9.86
N PRO A 58 -12.27 -5.64 -10.23
CA PRO A 58 -11.39 -4.84 -11.05
C PRO A 58 -11.86 -4.74 -12.50
N LEU A 59 -11.76 -3.54 -13.07
CA LEU A 59 -11.98 -3.27 -14.49
C LEU A 59 -10.64 -2.92 -15.15
N ILE A 60 -10.37 -3.49 -16.31
CA ILE A 60 -9.13 -3.27 -17.06
C ILE A 60 -9.44 -2.41 -18.29
N TRP A 61 -8.69 -1.32 -18.46
CA TRP A 61 -8.81 -0.37 -19.54
C TRP A 61 -7.52 -0.36 -20.36
N GLU A 62 -7.48 -1.16 -21.39
CA GLU A 62 -6.31 -1.24 -22.27
C GLU A 62 -6.19 0.03 -23.13
N HIS A 63 -4.96 0.49 -23.33
CA HIS A 63 -4.65 1.65 -24.18
C HIS A 63 -5.49 2.88 -23.88
N TYR A 64 -5.53 3.28 -22.61
CA TYR A 64 -6.33 4.41 -22.15
C TYR A 64 -6.18 5.64 -23.08
N ALA A 65 -7.30 6.15 -23.59
CA ALA A 65 -7.31 7.20 -24.61
C ALA A 65 -7.43 8.62 -24.03
N GLY A 66 -7.49 8.80 -22.72
CA GLY A 66 -7.65 10.11 -22.06
C GLY A 66 -9.12 10.56 -21.94
N ASN A 67 -10.06 9.68 -22.18
CA ASN A 67 -11.50 9.93 -22.02
C ASN A 67 -11.99 9.60 -20.61
N ASP A 68 -13.25 9.96 -20.34
CA ASP A 68 -13.93 9.54 -19.12
C ASP A 68 -14.07 8.01 -19.07
N LEU A 69 -13.78 7.43 -17.89
CA LEU A 69 -13.95 6.01 -17.60
C LEU A 69 -15.27 5.83 -16.82
N ILE A 70 -16.25 5.20 -17.43
CA ILE A 70 -17.55 4.93 -16.78
C ILE A 70 -17.42 3.64 -15.98
N LEU A 71 -17.39 3.75 -14.65
CA LEU A 71 -17.23 2.61 -13.73
C LEU A 71 -18.59 1.94 -13.47
N ASP A 72 -19.63 2.74 -13.21
CA ASP A 72 -21.00 2.28 -13.05
C ASP A 72 -21.95 3.26 -13.77
N ALA A 73 -22.54 2.82 -14.88
CA ALA A 73 -23.42 3.64 -15.68
C ALA A 73 -24.76 3.93 -14.99
N GLU A 74 -25.26 2.98 -14.19
CA GLU A 74 -26.54 3.14 -13.48
C GLU A 74 -26.41 4.12 -12.32
N ALA A 75 -25.33 4.00 -11.53
CA ALA A 75 -25.02 4.89 -10.43
C ALA A 75 -24.34 6.20 -10.88
N GLN A 76 -24.05 6.34 -12.17
CA GLN A 76 -23.36 7.50 -12.76
C GLN A 76 -21.96 7.74 -12.14
N VAL A 77 -21.27 6.68 -11.74
CA VAL A 77 -19.90 6.77 -11.22
C VAL A 77 -18.91 6.73 -12.38
N MET A 78 -18.05 7.74 -12.44
CA MET A 78 -17.03 7.85 -13.48
C MET A 78 -15.73 8.47 -12.93
N LEU A 79 -14.62 8.13 -13.57
CA LEU A 79 -13.35 8.84 -13.43
C LEU A 79 -13.14 9.71 -14.66
N SER A 80 -13.13 11.03 -14.47
CA SER A 80 -12.95 12.00 -15.54
C SER A 80 -11.60 12.69 -15.42
N PRO A 81 -10.82 12.83 -16.51
CA PRO A 81 -9.60 13.64 -16.52
C PRO A 81 -9.84 15.12 -16.22
N LYS A 82 -11.09 15.55 -16.23
CA LYS A 82 -11.48 16.90 -15.82
C LYS A 82 -11.43 17.05 -14.30
N ASP A 83 -11.88 16.04 -13.57
CA ASP A 83 -11.92 16.02 -12.11
C ASP A 83 -10.61 15.45 -11.52
N PHE A 84 -9.97 14.53 -12.25
CA PHE A 84 -8.71 13.87 -11.90
C PHE A 84 -7.66 14.10 -13.01
N PRO A 85 -7.03 15.28 -13.08
CA PRO A 85 -6.11 15.62 -14.17
C PRO A 85 -4.91 14.70 -14.34
N ALA A 86 -4.49 14.01 -13.26
CA ALA A 86 -3.39 13.05 -13.28
C ALA A 86 -3.63 11.88 -14.25
N LEU A 87 -4.89 11.54 -14.55
CA LEU A 87 -5.23 10.50 -15.54
C LEU A 87 -4.61 10.76 -16.91
N LYS A 88 -4.36 12.02 -17.27
CA LYS A 88 -3.73 12.38 -18.54
C LYS A 88 -2.30 11.89 -18.69
N ASN A 89 -1.63 11.62 -17.57
CA ASN A 89 -0.26 11.11 -17.56
C ASN A 89 -0.19 9.63 -17.99
N TYR A 90 -1.34 8.96 -18.01
CA TYR A 90 -1.44 7.53 -18.28
C TYR A 90 -2.05 7.21 -19.65
N ILE A 91 -2.18 8.20 -20.54
CA ILE A 91 -2.68 7.99 -21.90
C ILE A 91 -1.78 7.00 -22.65
N GLY A 92 -2.41 5.99 -23.27
CA GLY A 92 -1.74 4.88 -23.96
C GLY A 92 -1.36 3.71 -23.05
N GLN A 93 -1.48 3.86 -21.74
CA GLN A 93 -1.20 2.79 -20.77
C GLN A 93 -2.46 1.98 -20.45
N THR A 94 -2.26 0.82 -19.84
CA THR A 94 -3.35 0.02 -19.29
C THR A 94 -3.64 0.48 -17.88
N LEU A 95 -4.90 0.82 -17.60
CA LEU A 95 -5.36 1.19 -16.26
C LEU A 95 -6.19 0.07 -15.64
N ILE A 96 -6.09 -0.06 -14.34
CA ILE A 96 -6.93 -0.95 -13.54
C ILE A 96 -7.71 -0.07 -12.55
N THR A 97 -9.04 -0.18 -12.57
CA THR A 97 -9.95 0.51 -11.64
C THR A 97 -10.86 -0.49 -10.95
N THR A 98 -11.67 -0.03 -10.02
CA THR A 98 -12.85 -0.79 -9.56
C THR A 98 -14.06 -0.52 -10.45
N ASP A 99 -15.16 -1.19 -10.15
CA ASP A 99 -16.50 -0.91 -10.72
C ASP A 99 -17.20 0.28 -10.03
N GLY A 100 -16.50 1.08 -9.27
CA GLY A 100 -17.04 2.25 -8.58
C GLY A 100 -17.77 1.98 -7.27
N LYS A 101 -17.81 0.73 -6.79
CA LYS A 101 -18.51 0.33 -5.55
C LYS A 101 -17.61 0.16 -4.36
N THR A 102 -16.32 -0.07 -4.61
CA THR A 102 -15.32 -0.35 -3.57
C THR A 102 -14.03 0.41 -3.84
N LEU A 103 -13.13 0.44 -2.85
CA LEU A 103 -11.72 0.70 -3.10
C LEU A 103 -11.13 -0.40 -4.01
N LEU A 104 -10.08 -0.07 -4.77
CA LEU A 104 -9.32 -1.07 -5.53
C LEU A 104 -8.41 -1.89 -4.60
N GLY A 105 -7.82 -1.23 -3.60
CA GLY A 105 -6.82 -1.80 -2.71
C GLY A 105 -5.44 -1.94 -3.36
N ALA A 106 -5.16 -1.14 -4.41
CA ALA A 106 -3.82 -1.04 -4.97
C ALA A 106 -2.83 -0.48 -3.95
N ASP A 107 -3.29 0.41 -3.13
CA ASP A 107 -2.66 0.86 -1.90
C ASP A 107 -2.97 -0.18 -0.79
N ASP A 108 -2.00 -1.00 -0.28
CA ASP A 108 -0.65 -1.11 -0.88
C ASP A 108 -0.37 -2.53 -1.39
N LYS A 109 -1.40 -3.21 -1.90
CA LYS A 109 -1.21 -4.53 -2.51
C LYS A 109 -0.44 -4.47 -3.84
N ALA A 110 -0.33 -3.28 -4.44
CA ALA A 110 0.57 -3.05 -5.57
C ALA A 110 2.04 -3.21 -5.13
N GLY A 111 2.44 -2.56 -4.04
CA GLY A 111 3.79 -2.71 -3.48
C GLY A 111 4.11 -4.15 -3.09
N ILE A 112 3.14 -4.90 -2.54
CA ILE A 112 3.32 -6.35 -2.30
C ILE A 112 3.62 -7.08 -3.62
N ALA A 113 2.83 -6.83 -4.67
CA ALA A 113 3.00 -7.48 -5.97
C ALA A 113 4.33 -7.10 -6.63
N GLU A 114 4.75 -5.85 -6.52
CA GLU A 114 6.03 -5.36 -7.01
C GLU A 114 7.21 -6.05 -6.33
N ILE A 115 7.18 -6.15 -4.99
CA ILE A 115 8.21 -6.84 -4.20
C ILE A 115 8.30 -8.31 -4.62
N ILE A 116 7.18 -9.02 -4.68
CA ILE A 116 7.14 -10.44 -5.04
C ILE A 116 7.68 -10.67 -6.46
N THR A 117 7.20 -9.88 -7.42
CA THR A 117 7.66 -9.96 -8.82
C THR A 117 9.15 -9.66 -8.96
N ALA A 118 9.66 -8.67 -8.22
CA ALA A 118 11.07 -8.36 -8.20
C ALA A 118 11.91 -9.50 -7.62
N LEU A 119 11.46 -10.14 -6.54
CA LEU A 119 12.14 -11.29 -5.94
C LEU A 119 12.19 -12.49 -6.89
N GLU A 120 11.09 -12.77 -7.60
CA GLU A 120 11.04 -13.81 -8.63
C GLU A 120 12.06 -13.53 -9.76
N ALA A 121 12.09 -12.29 -10.24
CA ALA A 121 13.01 -11.87 -11.28
C ALA A 121 14.48 -11.96 -10.83
N ILE A 122 14.81 -11.49 -9.63
CA ILE A 122 16.16 -11.58 -9.05
C ILE A 122 16.58 -13.04 -8.87
N LYS A 123 15.68 -13.87 -8.37
CA LYS A 123 15.93 -15.29 -8.13
C LYS A 123 16.17 -16.06 -9.45
N ALA A 124 15.50 -15.66 -10.51
CA ALA A 124 15.64 -16.28 -11.84
C ALA A 124 16.86 -15.79 -12.64
N ALA A 125 17.45 -14.66 -12.23
CA ALA A 125 18.60 -14.07 -12.94
C ALA A 125 19.92 -14.66 -12.45
N ASP A 126 20.71 -15.18 -13.40
CA ASP A 126 22.04 -15.73 -13.10
C ASP A 126 23.14 -14.66 -12.98
N ASP A 127 22.86 -13.44 -13.42
CA ASP A 127 23.82 -12.34 -13.52
C ASP A 127 23.61 -11.24 -12.45
N ILE A 128 22.59 -11.38 -11.61
CA ILE A 128 22.35 -10.45 -10.50
C ILE A 128 22.97 -10.99 -9.22
N GLU A 129 24.08 -10.40 -8.81
CA GLU A 129 24.67 -10.67 -7.50
C GLU A 129 24.02 -9.77 -6.44
N HIS A 130 23.69 -10.33 -5.27
CA HIS A 130 23.05 -9.57 -4.18
C HIS A 130 23.44 -10.08 -2.79
N GLY A 131 23.31 -9.21 -1.79
CA GLY A 131 23.34 -9.56 -0.37
C GLY A 131 22.01 -10.18 0.07
N ASP A 132 21.80 -10.29 1.37
CA ASP A 132 20.49 -10.70 1.89
C ASP A 132 19.44 -9.64 1.53
N ILE A 133 18.30 -10.08 0.99
CA ILE A 133 17.12 -9.23 0.76
C ILE A 133 16.04 -9.69 1.73
N LYS A 134 15.55 -8.80 2.56
CA LYS A 134 14.50 -9.09 3.53
C LYS A 134 13.19 -8.42 3.12
N VAL A 135 12.08 -9.07 3.39
CA VAL A 135 10.76 -8.51 3.14
C VAL A 135 9.89 -8.56 4.38
N ALA A 136 9.03 -7.57 4.53
CA ALA A 136 8.04 -7.50 5.59
C ALA A 136 6.71 -6.99 5.06
N PHE A 137 5.64 -7.73 5.32
CA PHE A 137 4.28 -7.36 4.95
C PHE A 137 3.46 -7.23 6.22
N GLY A 138 2.94 -6.04 6.50
CA GLY A 138 2.30 -5.69 7.76
C GLY A 138 0.89 -5.15 7.65
N PRO A 139 0.11 -5.21 8.74
CA PRO A 139 -1.19 -4.56 8.86
C PRO A 139 -1.06 -3.16 9.48
N ASP A 140 -2.21 -2.47 9.61
CA ASP A 140 -2.44 -1.29 10.44
C ASP A 140 -1.69 -0.01 9.99
N GLU A 141 -1.22 0.04 8.72
CA GLU A 141 -0.61 1.24 8.16
C GLU A 141 -1.64 2.37 8.07
N GLU A 142 -2.81 2.08 7.51
CA GLU A 142 -3.89 3.02 7.21
C GLU A 142 -4.54 3.65 8.45
N ILE A 143 -4.26 3.12 9.62
CA ILE A 143 -4.65 3.71 10.91
C ILE A 143 -3.46 4.34 11.65
N GLY A 144 -2.30 4.47 10.97
CA GLY A 144 -1.09 5.08 11.49
C GLY A 144 -0.40 4.27 12.58
N ARG A 145 -0.56 2.95 12.60
CA ARG A 145 -0.03 2.04 13.63
C ARG A 145 0.89 0.95 13.09
N GLY A 146 1.13 0.93 11.78
CA GLY A 146 1.94 -0.11 11.15
C GLY A 146 3.33 -0.29 11.76
N ALA A 147 3.94 0.80 12.22
CA ALA A 147 5.28 0.77 12.83
C ALA A 147 5.30 0.49 14.35
N ASP A 148 4.16 0.53 15.04
CA ASP A 148 4.10 0.51 16.54
C ASP A 148 4.78 -0.71 17.16
N LEU A 149 4.63 -1.87 16.55
CA LEU A 149 5.14 -3.13 17.04
C LEU A 149 6.17 -3.79 16.09
N PHE A 150 6.61 -3.06 15.07
CA PHE A 150 7.59 -3.59 14.13
C PHE A 150 8.97 -3.71 14.78
N ASP A 151 9.52 -4.91 14.79
CA ASP A 151 10.85 -5.19 15.34
C ASP A 151 11.93 -4.81 14.33
N VAL A 152 12.30 -3.54 14.30
CA VAL A 152 13.36 -3.01 13.43
C VAL A 152 14.69 -3.72 13.65
N ALA A 153 15.05 -3.97 14.91
CA ALA A 153 16.31 -4.63 15.25
C ALA A 153 16.32 -6.10 14.79
N GLY A 154 15.23 -6.83 15.01
CA GLY A 154 15.08 -8.21 14.55
C GLY A 154 14.95 -8.32 13.03
N PHE A 155 14.33 -7.34 12.36
CA PHE A 155 14.32 -7.25 10.90
C PHE A 155 15.75 -7.11 10.34
N GLY A 156 16.59 -6.30 10.98
CA GLY A 156 18.05 -6.32 10.80
C GLY A 156 18.49 -6.09 9.37
N CYS A 157 18.06 -5.00 8.75
CA CYS A 157 18.56 -4.50 7.48
C CYS A 157 19.51 -3.32 7.71
N ASP A 158 20.43 -3.08 6.78
CA ASP A 158 21.23 -1.85 6.77
C ASP A 158 20.35 -0.64 6.42
N PHE A 159 19.41 -0.84 5.50
CA PHE A 159 18.34 0.09 5.16
C PHE A 159 17.17 -0.65 4.51
N ALA A 160 16.01 -0.02 4.49
CA ALA A 160 14.82 -0.58 3.87
C ALA A 160 14.04 0.50 3.11
N TYR A 161 13.24 0.05 2.12
CA TYR A 161 12.30 0.85 1.37
C TYR A 161 10.89 0.37 1.68
N THR A 162 9.97 1.31 1.91
CA THR A 162 8.54 1.05 1.82
C THR A 162 8.10 1.20 0.37
N MET A 163 7.42 0.19 -0.16
CA MET A 163 6.93 0.17 -1.55
C MET A 163 5.50 0.70 -1.62
N ASP A 164 5.29 1.86 -1.05
CA ASP A 164 4.00 2.52 -0.83
C ASP A 164 4.07 3.92 -1.44
N GLY A 165 4.50 3.95 -2.68
CA GLY A 165 4.88 5.18 -3.35
C GLY A 165 3.83 5.72 -4.31
N GLY A 166 4.15 6.86 -4.90
CA GLY A 166 3.38 7.58 -5.90
C GLY A 166 3.71 7.16 -7.34
N PRO A 167 3.95 8.12 -8.23
CA PRO A 167 4.25 7.86 -9.62
C PRO A 167 5.51 7.03 -9.85
N LEU A 168 5.52 6.28 -10.95
CA LEU A 168 6.66 5.46 -11.36
C LEU A 168 7.97 6.28 -11.42
N GLY A 169 8.99 5.80 -10.74
CA GLY A 169 10.33 6.38 -10.74
C GLY A 169 10.56 7.44 -9.67
N GLU A 170 9.59 7.70 -8.81
CA GLU A 170 9.78 8.55 -7.63
C GLU A 170 10.47 7.79 -6.50
N LEU A 171 11.36 8.49 -5.80
CA LEU A 171 11.99 8.03 -4.57
C LEU A 171 11.88 9.15 -3.54
N GLU A 172 11.10 8.92 -2.51
CA GLU A 172 10.98 9.82 -1.37
C GLU A 172 11.99 9.44 -0.29
N TYR A 173 12.79 10.40 0.15
CA TYR A 173 13.84 10.19 1.17
C TYR A 173 13.83 11.30 2.23
N GLU A 174 12.83 12.16 2.20
CA GLU A 174 12.62 13.23 3.18
C GLU A 174 11.29 13.03 3.89
N SER A 175 11.24 13.37 5.17
CA SER A 175 10.01 13.42 5.94
C SER A 175 9.47 14.85 6.01
N PHE A 176 8.20 15.01 6.28
CA PHE A 176 7.55 16.29 6.55
C PHE A 176 7.05 16.38 7.99
N ASN A 177 6.87 17.60 8.48
CA ASN A 177 6.25 17.82 9.78
C ASN A 177 4.74 17.84 9.65
N ALA A 178 4.04 17.07 10.48
CA ALA A 178 2.59 17.04 10.54
C ALA A 178 2.11 17.25 11.98
N ALA A 179 0.92 17.81 12.13
CA ALA A 179 0.25 17.93 13.41
C ALA A 179 -1.25 17.68 13.23
N GLN A 180 -1.84 16.96 14.15
CA GLN A 180 -3.28 16.73 14.23
C GLN A 180 -3.84 17.38 15.48
N ALA A 181 -5.00 17.99 15.36
CA ALA A 181 -5.75 18.52 16.51
C ALA A 181 -7.16 17.92 16.53
N ILE A 182 -7.55 17.38 17.66
CA ILE A 182 -8.92 16.94 17.91
C ILE A 182 -9.61 18.01 18.75
N VAL A 183 -10.64 18.65 18.19
CA VAL A 183 -11.43 19.67 18.85
C VAL A 183 -12.77 19.10 19.24
N THR A 184 -13.02 19.00 20.54
CA THR A 184 -14.31 18.59 21.08
C THR A 184 -15.10 19.81 21.54
N ILE A 185 -16.22 20.09 20.88
CA ILE A 185 -17.12 21.19 21.23
C ILE A 185 -18.32 20.63 21.99
N ARG A 186 -18.52 21.06 23.22
CA ARG A 186 -19.66 20.68 24.04
C ARG A 186 -20.59 21.88 24.16
N GLY A 187 -21.70 21.83 23.43
CA GLY A 187 -22.74 22.81 23.47
C GLY A 187 -23.82 22.44 24.50
N LYS A 188 -24.70 23.40 24.84
CA LYS A 188 -25.90 23.21 25.64
C LYS A 188 -27.10 23.16 24.68
N ASN A 189 -27.81 22.05 24.69
CA ASN A 189 -29.02 21.91 23.88
C ASN A 189 -30.15 22.77 24.48
N VAL A 190 -30.82 23.51 23.62
CA VAL A 190 -32.00 24.30 23.97
C VAL A 190 -33.10 24.04 22.94
N HIS A 191 -34.37 24.15 23.38
CA HIS A 191 -35.49 24.04 22.46
C HIS A 191 -35.47 25.19 21.44
N PRO A 192 -35.70 24.93 20.12
CA PRO A 192 -35.62 25.97 19.10
C PRO A 192 -36.44 27.24 19.38
N GLY A 193 -37.64 27.06 19.95
CA GLY A 193 -38.52 28.19 20.33
C GLY A 193 -37.98 29.08 21.44
N THR A 194 -36.94 28.68 22.18
CA THR A 194 -36.32 29.42 23.28
C THR A 194 -34.81 29.61 23.11
N ALA A 195 -34.31 29.33 21.87
CA ALA A 195 -32.89 29.33 21.58
C ALA A 195 -32.26 30.73 21.50
N LYS A 196 -33.08 31.75 21.23
CA LYS A 196 -32.60 33.14 21.12
C LYS A 196 -31.92 33.57 22.41
N ASP A 197 -30.68 34.03 22.33
CA ASP A 197 -29.83 34.53 23.41
C ASP A 197 -29.52 33.50 24.53
N THR A 198 -29.83 32.20 24.32
CA THR A 198 -29.59 31.10 25.28
C THR A 198 -28.76 29.95 24.71
N MET A 199 -28.51 29.95 23.39
CA MET A 199 -27.68 28.93 22.72
C MET A 199 -26.19 29.25 22.91
N VAL A 200 -25.42 28.26 23.34
CA VAL A 200 -23.97 28.36 23.54
C VAL A 200 -23.30 27.24 22.74
#